data_86824481fd60a82c88937cd948fd6a27
#
_entry.id   86824481fd60a82c88937cd948fd6a27
#
_cell.length_a   1.000
_cell.length_b   1.000
_cell.length_c   1.000
_cell.angle_alpha   90.00
_cell.angle_beta   90.00
_cell.angle_gamma   90.00
#
_symmetry.space_group_name_H-M   'P 1'
#
loop_
_entity.id
_entity.type
_entity.pdbx_description
1 polymer ?
#
loop_
_entity_poly.entity_id
_entity_poly.type
_entity_poly.pdbx_seq_one_letter_code
_entity_poly.pdbx_strand_id
1 'polypeptide(L)'
;MLKGKTVLLGVTGSIAAYKIASLASALKKLHADVHVLMTENATNFINPITFETLTGNKCLVDTFDRNFQYSVEHVSLAKKADIVMLAPASANVIGKIAHGIADDMLTTTIMACKCKKFISPAMNTNMFENPVVQDNLKVLEHYDYEVISPAIGYLACGDTGAGKMPEPELLLEYILREIAREKDMKGLRVLVTAGPTQESIDPVRYITNHSTGKMGYAIAKVCMQRGADVTLVTGPTSIEKPHFVNVVPITTAREMFEEVTGRAEEQDIIIKAAAVADYRPRYVSDEKVKKKDDDLALEMERTDDILAYLGTHKTEGQFLCGFSMETENMLENSRKKLKKKNLDMIVANSLKMEGAGFGGNTNVVTVITEDFEKELGKLTKEETADRILDQILVRRGEN
;
A
#
# COMPACT_ATOMS: atom_id res chain seq x y z
N MET A 1 -1.68 -3.25 -14.09
CA MET A 1 -2.08 -3.67 -12.73
C MET A 1 -3.54 -4.12 -12.70
N LEU A 2 -4.51 -3.32 -13.17
CA LEU A 2 -5.95 -3.64 -13.11
C LEU A 2 -6.55 -4.16 -14.45
N LYS A 3 -5.73 -4.70 -15.35
CA LYS A 3 -6.23 -5.25 -16.63
C LYS A 3 -7.20 -6.41 -16.38
N GLY A 4 -8.40 -6.33 -16.96
CA GLY A 4 -9.47 -7.32 -16.79
C GLY A 4 -10.33 -7.11 -15.54
N LYS A 5 -10.05 -6.09 -14.71
CA LYS A 5 -10.84 -5.71 -13.56
C LYS A 5 -11.84 -4.61 -13.90
N THR A 6 -13.07 -4.77 -13.45
CA THR A 6 -14.18 -3.81 -13.61
C THR A 6 -14.44 -3.06 -12.32
N VAL A 7 -14.35 -1.73 -12.37
CA VAL A 7 -14.60 -0.84 -11.24
C VAL A 7 -15.87 -0.03 -11.50
N LEU A 8 -16.84 -0.11 -10.59
CA LEU A 8 -18.01 0.75 -10.61
C LEU A 8 -17.79 1.95 -9.67
N LEU A 9 -17.88 3.15 -10.21
CA LEU A 9 -17.86 4.40 -9.45
C LEU A 9 -19.28 4.94 -9.32
N GLY A 10 -19.79 5.01 -8.11
CA GLY A 10 -21.08 5.65 -7.81
C GLY A 10 -20.85 7.09 -7.37
N VAL A 11 -21.39 8.05 -8.13
CA VAL A 11 -21.22 9.49 -7.88
C VAL A 11 -22.57 10.10 -7.50
N THR A 12 -22.61 10.75 -6.32
CA THR A 12 -23.83 11.35 -5.80
C THR A 12 -23.75 12.87 -5.66
N GLY A 13 -24.85 13.53 -5.34
CA GLY A 13 -25.00 14.97 -5.28
C GLY A 13 -24.17 15.63 -4.18
N SER A 14 -22.91 15.87 -4.44
CA SER A 14 -21.98 16.59 -3.56
C SER A 14 -20.97 17.37 -4.40
N ILE A 15 -20.53 18.52 -3.89
CA ILE A 15 -19.46 19.31 -4.54
C ILE A 15 -18.20 18.46 -4.77
N ALA A 16 -17.92 17.46 -3.93
CA ALA A 16 -16.75 16.59 -4.07
C ALA A 16 -16.79 15.68 -5.33
N ALA A 17 -17.90 15.65 -6.07
CA ALA A 17 -18.03 14.86 -7.30
C ALA A 17 -16.95 15.16 -8.35
N TYR A 18 -16.45 16.41 -8.44
CA TYR A 18 -15.39 16.78 -9.38
C TYR A 18 -14.08 15.99 -9.17
N LYS A 19 -13.78 15.61 -7.92
CA LYS A 19 -12.58 14.84 -7.59
C LYS A 19 -12.59 13.44 -8.18
N ILE A 20 -13.77 12.86 -8.42
CA ILE A 20 -13.90 11.49 -8.94
C ILE A 20 -13.44 11.39 -10.40
N ALA A 21 -13.43 12.50 -11.13
CA ALA A 21 -12.80 12.53 -12.45
C ALA A 21 -11.31 12.16 -12.41
N SER A 22 -10.57 12.61 -11.38
CA SER A 22 -9.18 12.25 -11.17
C SER A 22 -9.02 10.75 -10.84
N LEU A 23 -9.89 10.21 -9.99
CA LEU A 23 -9.91 8.78 -9.66
C LEU A 23 -10.20 7.92 -10.90
N ALA A 24 -11.21 8.30 -11.70
CA ALA A 24 -11.55 7.59 -12.94
C ALA A 24 -10.37 7.58 -13.92
N SER A 25 -9.69 8.73 -14.09
CA SER A 25 -8.49 8.84 -14.92
C SER A 25 -7.34 7.96 -14.40
N ALA A 26 -7.10 7.94 -13.09
CA ALA A 26 -6.05 7.12 -12.48
C ALA A 26 -6.32 5.61 -12.68
N LEU A 27 -7.57 5.16 -12.49
CA LEU A 27 -7.98 3.78 -12.74
C LEU A 27 -7.82 3.36 -14.21
N LYS A 28 -8.15 4.23 -15.15
CA LYS A 28 -7.94 3.98 -16.60
C LYS A 28 -6.46 3.84 -16.94
N LYS A 29 -5.57 4.66 -16.35
CA LYS A 29 -4.12 4.53 -16.52
C LYS A 29 -3.58 3.18 -15.99
N LEU A 30 -4.27 2.58 -15.01
CA LEU A 30 -3.98 1.24 -14.51
C LEU A 30 -4.66 0.12 -15.31
N HIS A 31 -5.31 0.46 -16.43
CA HIS A 31 -6.02 -0.44 -17.35
C HIS A 31 -7.28 -1.09 -16.78
N ALA A 32 -7.93 -0.47 -15.80
CA ALA A 32 -9.26 -0.90 -15.34
C ALA A 32 -10.36 -0.61 -16.40
N ASP A 33 -11.38 -1.45 -16.40
CA ASP A 33 -12.64 -1.14 -17.06
C ASP A 33 -13.52 -0.37 -16.06
N VAL A 34 -13.64 0.95 -16.27
CA VAL A 34 -14.28 1.87 -15.33
C VAL A 34 -15.66 2.27 -15.86
N HIS A 35 -16.69 1.98 -15.07
CA HIS A 35 -18.07 2.41 -15.32
C HIS A 35 -18.52 3.39 -14.23
N VAL A 36 -19.21 4.44 -14.63
CA VAL A 36 -19.67 5.49 -13.71
C VAL A 36 -21.20 5.51 -13.69
N LEU A 37 -21.75 5.45 -12.49
CA LEU A 37 -23.17 5.60 -12.19
C LEU A 37 -23.36 6.92 -11.45
N MET A 38 -24.26 7.77 -11.92
CA MET A 38 -24.54 9.05 -11.27
C MET A 38 -25.99 9.13 -10.83
N THR A 39 -26.23 9.75 -9.67
CA THR A 39 -27.57 10.21 -9.34
C THR A 39 -27.90 11.45 -10.18
N GLU A 40 -29.18 11.72 -10.41
CA GLU A 40 -29.64 12.94 -11.07
C GLU A 40 -29.05 14.21 -10.41
N ASN A 41 -29.04 14.23 -9.06
CA ASN A 41 -28.46 15.35 -8.32
C ASN A 41 -26.94 15.53 -8.54
N ALA A 42 -26.21 14.47 -8.87
CA ALA A 42 -24.78 14.57 -9.16
C ALA A 42 -24.50 15.35 -10.44
N THR A 43 -25.41 15.31 -11.42
CA THR A 43 -25.26 16.01 -12.71
C THR A 43 -25.23 17.54 -12.57
N ASN A 44 -25.73 18.07 -11.44
CA ASN A 44 -25.63 19.49 -11.12
C ASN A 44 -24.20 19.92 -10.71
N PHE A 45 -23.34 18.99 -10.33
CA PHE A 45 -21.97 19.27 -9.88
C PHE A 45 -20.91 18.91 -10.91
N ILE A 46 -21.17 17.90 -11.74
CA ILE A 46 -20.28 17.45 -12.80
C ILE A 46 -21.11 16.83 -13.93
N ASN A 47 -20.75 17.17 -15.19
CA ASN A 47 -21.47 16.66 -16.34
C ASN A 47 -21.08 15.20 -16.65
N PRO A 48 -22.03 14.29 -16.97
CA PRO A 48 -21.76 12.90 -17.37
C PRO A 48 -20.72 12.76 -18.49
N ILE A 49 -20.68 13.66 -19.46
CA ILE A 49 -19.70 13.66 -20.56
C ILE A 49 -18.25 13.68 -20.08
N THR A 50 -17.99 14.24 -18.90
CA THR A 50 -16.65 14.23 -18.31
C THR A 50 -16.18 12.79 -18.05
N PHE A 51 -17.03 11.98 -17.47
CA PHE A 51 -16.71 10.58 -17.19
C PHE A 51 -16.69 9.73 -18.46
N GLU A 52 -17.60 9.97 -19.40
CA GLU A 52 -17.62 9.28 -20.70
C GLU A 52 -16.31 9.49 -21.47
N THR A 53 -15.83 10.74 -21.51
CA THR A 53 -14.56 11.09 -22.13
C THR A 53 -13.36 10.40 -21.46
N LEU A 54 -13.35 10.33 -20.14
CA LEU A 54 -12.24 9.73 -19.38
C LEU A 54 -12.22 8.21 -19.42
N THR A 55 -13.39 7.58 -19.39
CA THR A 55 -13.52 6.13 -19.27
C THR A 55 -13.68 5.41 -20.60
N GLY A 56 -14.21 6.09 -21.60
CA GLY A 56 -14.64 5.50 -22.86
C GLY A 56 -15.92 4.66 -22.73
N ASN A 57 -16.61 4.73 -21.59
CA ASN A 57 -17.88 4.05 -21.32
C ASN A 57 -18.97 5.10 -21.10
N LYS A 58 -20.21 4.75 -21.44
CA LYS A 58 -21.37 5.59 -21.14
C LYS A 58 -21.51 5.81 -19.64
N CYS A 59 -21.77 7.04 -19.22
CA CYS A 59 -22.12 7.38 -17.86
C CYS A 59 -23.62 7.17 -17.64
N LEU A 60 -24.00 6.35 -16.68
CA LEU A 60 -25.39 5.94 -16.48
C LEU A 60 -26.04 6.79 -15.41
N VAL A 61 -27.12 7.46 -15.77
CA VAL A 61 -27.93 8.32 -14.87
C VAL A 61 -29.35 7.79 -14.77
N ASP A 62 -30.00 7.51 -15.90
CA ASP A 62 -31.40 7.08 -15.98
C ASP A 62 -31.50 5.56 -16.08
N THR A 63 -32.37 4.97 -15.26
CA THR A 63 -32.66 3.53 -15.26
C THR A 63 -33.39 3.09 -16.53
N PHE A 64 -34.16 3.98 -17.14
CA PHE A 64 -35.07 3.70 -18.28
C PHE A 64 -34.64 4.38 -19.57
N ASP A 65 -33.35 4.70 -19.73
CA ASP A 65 -32.80 5.22 -20.98
C ASP A 65 -33.08 4.24 -22.14
N ARG A 66 -33.86 4.67 -23.12
CA ARG A 66 -34.34 3.84 -24.26
C ARG A 66 -33.29 3.61 -25.35
N ASN A 67 -32.13 4.24 -25.25
CA ASN A 67 -31.02 4.10 -26.22
C ASN A 67 -30.07 2.97 -25.90
N PHE A 68 -30.48 1.94 -25.14
CA PHE A 68 -29.63 0.81 -24.76
C PHE A 68 -29.88 -0.43 -25.62
N GLN A 69 -28.86 -1.28 -25.72
CA GLN A 69 -28.94 -2.61 -26.29
C GLN A 69 -29.66 -3.56 -25.33
N TYR A 70 -30.39 -4.55 -25.87
CA TYR A 70 -31.30 -5.51 -25.21
C TYR A 70 -30.81 -6.25 -23.96
N SER A 71 -30.04 -5.63 -23.06
CA SER A 71 -29.63 -6.19 -21.77
C SER A 71 -30.09 -5.31 -20.62
N VAL A 72 -30.50 -5.92 -19.53
CA VAL A 72 -30.83 -5.20 -18.29
C VAL A 72 -29.51 -4.67 -17.71
N GLU A 73 -29.19 -3.42 -18.04
CA GLU A 73 -27.86 -2.83 -17.91
C GLU A 73 -27.35 -2.86 -16.46
N HIS A 74 -28.19 -2.52 -15.47
CA HIS A 74 -27.83 -2.59 -14.06
C HIS A 74 -27.47 -4.01 -13.60
N VAL A 75 -28.18 -5.06 -14.11
CA VAL A 75 -27.86 -6.45 -13.78
C VAL A 75 -26.55 -6.89 -14.44
N SER A 76 -26.32 -6.49 -15.68
CA SER A 76 -25.09 -6.81 -16.42
C SER A 76 -23.85 -6.22 -15.73
N LEU A 77 -23.93 -4.94 -15.36
CA LEU A 77 -22.86 -4.25 -14.64
C LEU A 77 -22.62 -4.85 -13.25
N ALA A 78 -23.70 -5.13 -12.51
CA ALA A 78 -23.60 -5.73 -11.19
C ALA A 78 -22.91 -7.10 -11.20
N LYS A 79 -23.12 -7.91 -12.26
CA LYS A 79 -22.44 -9.20 -12.44
C LYS A 79 -20.98 -9.05 -12.84
N LYS A 80 -20.64 -7.99 -13.58
CA LYS A 80 -19.29 -7.74 -14.12
C LYS A 80 -18.37 -7.07 -13.10
N ALA A 81 -18.94 -6.36 -12.12
CA ALA A 81 -18.18 -5.57 -11.16
C ALA A 81 -17.30 -6.43 -10.25
N ASP A 82 -16.01 -6.12 -10.22
CA ASP A 82 -15.07 -6.63 -9.22
C ASP A 82 -15.13 -5.82 -7.92
N ILE A 83 -15.53 -4.52 -8.02
CA ILE A 83 -15.60 -3.61 -6.87
C ILE A 83 -16.53 -2.43 -7.14
N VAL A 84 -17.17 -1.92 -6.09
CA VAL A 84 -17.94 -0.67 -6.11
C VAL A 84 -17.29 0.35 -5.18
N MET A 85 -17.09 1.56 -5.68
CA MET A 85 -16.70 2.72 -4.90
C MET A 85 -17.80 3.78 -4.99
N LEU A 86 -18.57 3.97 -3.93
CA LEU A 86 -19.56 5.02 -3.81
C LEU A 86 -18.88 6.27 -3.23
N ALA A 87 -18.50 7.18 -4.09
CA ALA A 87 -17.77 8.40 -3.76
C ALA A 87 -18.07 9.54 -4.75
N PRO A 88 -18.46 10.72 -4.29
CA PRO A 88 -18.89 11.01 -2.91
C PRO A 88 -20.23 10.34 -2.59
N ALA A 89 -20.41 9.90 -1.34
CA ALA A 89 -21.69 9.36 -0.84
C ALA A 89 -22.44 10.40 -0.01
N SER A 90 -23.55 10.90 -0.55
CA SER A 90 -24.42 11.84 0.16
C SER A 90 -25.28 11.13 1.22
N ALA A 91 -25.71 11.85 2.25
CA ALA A 91 -26.59 11.32 3.30
C ALA A 91 -27.87 10.67 2.71
N ASN A 92 -28.42 11.23 1.65
CA ASN A 92 -29.60 10.70 0.95
C ASN A 92 -29.33 9.28 0.42
N VAL A 93 -28.22 9.09 -0.33
CA VAL A 93 -27.92 7.78 -0.92
C VAL A 93 -27.48 6.77 0.14
N ILE A 94 -26.75 7.19 1.17
CA ILE A 94 -26.44 6.36 2.33
C ILE A 94 -27.73 5.84 2.98
N GLY A 95 -28.70 6.72 3.25
CA GLY A 95 -29.99 6.33 3.81
C GLY A 95 -30.79 5.39 2.90
N LYS A 96 -30.83 5.65 1.58
CA LYS A 96 -31.50 4.77 0.62
C LYS A 96 -30.93 3.36 0.65
N ILE A 97 -29.61 3.22 0.50
CA ILE A 97 -28.96 1.89 0.47
C ILE A 97 -29.13 1.16 1.80
N ALA A 98 -28.97 1.86 2.94
CA ALA A 98 -29.15 1.27 4.26
C ALA A 98 -30.55 0.67 4.48
N HIS A 99 -31.58 1.23 3.82
CA HIS A 99 -32.96 0.79 3.93
C HIS A 99 -33.46 0.01 2.69
N GLY A 100 -32.58 -0.37 1.77
CA GLY A 100 -32.93 -1.17 0.59
C GLY A 100 -33.76 -0.44 -0.45
N ILE A 101 -33.72 0.91 -0.49
CA ILE A 101 -34.43 1.72 -1.50
C ILE A 101 -33.57 1.76 -2.78
N ALA A 102 -34.14 1.24 -3.86
CA ALA A 102 -33.51 1.11 -5.17
C ALA A 102 -34.40 1.79 -6.23
N ASP A 103 -34.47 3.12 -6.18
CA ASP A 103 -35.39 3.95 -6.98
C ASP A 103 -34.70 4.71 -8.13
N ASP A 104 -33.39 4.53 -8.29
CA ASP A 104 -32.60 5.10 -9.37
C ASP A 104 -31.57 4.09 -9.91
N MET A 105 -30.89 4.41 -11.02
CA MET A 105 -29.93 3.52 -11.69
C MET A 105 -28.77 3.14 -10.76
N LEU A 106 -28.25 4.08 -9.95
CA LEU A 106 -27.13 3.87 -9.04
C LEU A 106 -27.52 2.90 -7.92
N THR A 107 -28.60 3.19 -7.18
CA THR A 107 -29.05 2.38 -6.06
C THR A 107 -29.48 0.99 -6.49
N THR A 108 -30.17 0.87 -7.63
CA THR A 108 -30.56 -0.43 -8.20
C THR A 108 -29.36 -1.28 -8.57
N THR A 109 -28.34 -0.69 -9.20
CA THR A 109 -27.13 -1.43 -9.56
C THR A 109 -26.35 -1.88 -8.33
N ILE A 110 -26.15 -0.98 -7.34
CA ILE A 110 -25.42 -1.32 -6.10
C ILE A 110 -26.11 -2.45 -5.32
N MET A 111 -27.42 -2.44 -5.25
CA MET A 111 -28.21 -3.50 -4.61
C MET A 111 -28.05 -4.86 -5.29
N ALA A 112 -27.82 -4.89 -6.59
CA ALA A 112 -27.59 -6.12 -7.35
C ALA A 112 -26.13 -6.62 -7.28
N CYS A 113 -25.16 -5.77 -6.86
CA CYS A 113 -23.73 -6.13 -6.79
C CYS A 113 -23.45 -7.07 -5.61
N LYS A 114 -22.65 -8.13 -5.89
CA LYS A 114 -22.15 -9.08 -4.87
C LYS A 114 -20.70 -8.80 -4.44
N CYS A 115 -19.97 -7.98 -5.20
CA CYS A 115 -18.58 -7.63 -4.92
C CYS A 115 -18.46 -6.71 -3.69
N LYS A 116 -17.23 -6.51 -3.19
CA LYS A 116 -16.91 -5.56 -2.11
C LYS A 116 -17.36 -4.14 -2.49
N LYS A 117 -17.91 -3.43 -1.53
CA LYS A 117 -18.42 -2.07 -1.70
C LYS A 117 -17.78 -1.13 -0.69
N PHE A 118 -17.23 -0.04 -1.19
CA PHE A 118 -16.71 1.06 -0.38
C PHE A 118 -17.65 2.25 -0.44
N ILE A 119 -17.81 2.93 0.68
CA ILE A 119 -18.61 4.14 0.83
C ILE A 119 -17.73 5.24 1.39
N SER A 120 -17.60 6.33 0.64
CA SER A 120 -16.89 7.52 1.07
C SER A 120 -17.87 8.67 1.31
N PRO A 121 -18.33 8.88 2.56
CA PRO A 121 -19.26 9.96 2.91
C PRO A 121 -18.69 11.34 2.57
N ALA A 122 -19.55 12.23 2.07
CA ALA A 122 -19.19 13.61 1.76
C ALA A 122 -20.39 14.55 1.98
N MET A 123 -20.37 15.28 3.08
CA MET A 123 -21.45 16.17 3.50
C MET A 123 -20.96 17.19 4.53
N ASN A 124 -21.81 18.14 4.90
CA ASN A 124 -21.55 19.05 6.03
C ASN A 124 -21.35 18.27 7.34
N THR A 125 -20.51 18.80 8.25
CA THR A 125 -20.18 18.15 9.53
C THR A 125 -21.40 17.80 10.35
N ASN A 126 -22.36 18.73 10.51
CA ASN A 126 -23.58 18.47 11.30
C ASN A 126 -24.43 17.37 10.69
N MET A 127 -24.43 17.24 9.35
CA MET A 127 -25.10 16.12 8.67
C MET A 127 -24.36 14.80 8.91
N PHE A 128 -23.03 14.81 8.85
CA PHE A 128 -22.23 13.61 9.08
C PHE A 128 -22.36 13.13 10.54
N GLU A 129 -22.33 14.05 11.52
CA GLU A 129 -22.46 13.73 12.96
C GLU A 129 -23.91 13.46 13.38
N ASN A 130 -24.87 13.68 12.49
CA ASN A 130 -26.27 13.40 12.79
C ASN A 130 -26.46 11.90 13.14
N PRO A 131 -27.10 11.58 14.31
CA PRO A 131 -27.26 10.19 14.74
C PRO A 131 -27.91 9.28 13.69
N VAL A 132 -28.88 9.79 12.91
CA VAL A 132 -29.53 9.01 11.85
C VAL A 132 -28.55 8.62 10.75
N VAL A 133 -27.64 9.51 10.37
CA VAL A 133 -26.60 9.22 9.37
C VAL A 133 -25.61 8.23 9.93
N GLN A 134 -25.17 8.39 11.18
CA GLN A 134 -24.25 7.47 11.85
C GLN A 134 -24.84 6.06 11.99
N ASP A 135 -26.14 5.96 12.32
CA ASP A 135 -26.83 4.66 12.41
C ASP A 135 -26.94 4.01 11.02
N ASN A 136 -27.26 4.78 9.97
CA ASN A 136 -27.27 4.26 8.60
C ASN A 136 -25.89 3.75 8.16
N LEU A 137 -24.80 4.40 8.53
CA LEU A 137 -23.45 3.94 8.24
C LEU A 137 -23.15 2.61 8.95
N LYS A 138 -23.52 2.47 10.24
CA LYS A 138 -23.39 1.20 10.98
C LYS A 138 -24.21 0.07 10.35
N VAL A 139 -25.42 0.37 9.87
CA VAL A 139 -26.25 -0.61 9.14
C VAL A 139 -25.53 -1.09 7.89
N LEU A 140 -24.88 -0.19 7.14
CA LEU A 140 -24.13 -0.56 5.95
C LEU A 140 -22.89 -1.39 6.30
N GLU A 141 -22.16 -1.05 7.36
CA GLU A 141 -21.04 -1.85 7.87
C GLU A 141 -21.48 -3.27 8.28
N HIS A 142 -22.65 -3.40 8.92
CA HIS A 142 -23.24 -4.70 9.25
C HIS A 142 -23.49 -5.55 7.98
N TYR A 143 -23.79 -4.95 6.85
CA TYR A 143 -23.97 -5.61 5.56
C TYR A 143 -22.69 -5.65 4.70
N ASP A 144 -21.52 -5.61 5.34
CA ASP A 144 -20.19 -5.77 4.71
C ASP A 144 -19.80 -4.65 3.70
N TYR A 145 -20.44 -3.48 3.81
CA TYR A 145 -19.92 -2.28 3.18
C TYR A 145 -18.77 -1.75 4.03
N GLU A 146 -17.71 -1.28 3.40
CA GLU A 146 -16.62 -0.63 4.11
C GLU A 146 -16.75 0.89 4.02
N VAL A 147 -16.96 1.53 5.18
CA VAL A 147 -17.07 2.97 5.27
C VAL A 147 -15.67 3.58 5.37
N ILE A 148 -15.32 4.40 4.38
CA ILE A 148 -14.07 5.16 4.38
C ILE A 148 -14.31 6.43 5.20
N SER A 149 -13.63 6.54 6.34
CA SER A 149 -13.75 7.69 7.22
C SER A 149 -13.47 9.00 6.47
N PRO A 150 -14.37 9.99 6.56
CA PRO A 150 -14.14 11.28 5.95
C PRO A 150 -12.93 11.98 6.60
N ALA A 151 -12.20 12.77 5.80
CA ALA A 151 -11.13 13.61 6.30
C ALA A 151 -11.69 14.76 7.16
N ILE A 152 -10.89 15.19 8.11
CA ILE A 152 -11.15 16.40 8.91
C ILE A 152 -10.49 17.58 8.21
N GLY A 153 -11.21 18.69 8.07
CA GLY A 153 -10.65 19.88 7.46
C GLY A 153 -11.69 20.94 7.09
N TYR A 154 -11.26 21.93 6.33
CA TYR A 154 -12.12 22.99 5.83
C TYR A 154 -13.08 22.46 4.76
N LEU A 155 -14.36 22.72 4.94
CA LEU A 155 -15.44 22.29 4.05
C LEU A 155 -15.87 23.45 3.13
N ALA A 156 -16.50 23.13 2.02
CA ALA A 156 -16.99 24.13 1.06
C ALA A 156 -18.05 25.10 1.64
N CYS A 157 -18.72 24.74 2.73
CA CYS A 157 -19.67 25.60 3.43
C CYS A 157 -19.01 26.60 4.39
N GLY A 158 -17.66 26.57 4.53
CA GLY A 158 -16.93 27.46 5.44
C GLY A 158 -16.68 26.88 6.83
N ASP A 159 -17.27 25.72 7.16
CA ASP A 159 -17.06 25.02 8.43
C ASP A 159 -15.75 24.21 8.43
N THR A 160 -15.25 23.91 9.61
CA THR A 160 -14.14 22.98 9.81
C THR A 160 -14.62 21.80 10.63
N GLY A 161 -14.41 20.57 10.12
CA GLY A 161 -14.83 19.35 10.83
C GLY A 161 -14.74 18.11 9.96
N ALA A 162 -15.33 17.02 10.44
CA ALA A 162 -15.47 15.76 9.70
C ALA A 162 -16.56 15.91 8.61
N GLY A 163 -16.41 15.18 7.49
CA GLY A 163 -17.38 15.19 6.40
C GLY A 163 -16.76 15.46 5.02
N LYS A 164 -15.46 15.80 4.98
CA LYS A 164 -14.71 15.97 3.73
C LYS A 164 -14.35 14.61 3.12
N MET A 165 -14.75 14.36 1.89
CA MET A 165 -14.30 13.17 1.16
C MET A 165 -12.77 13.15 1.10
N PRO A 166 -12.12 12.02 1.39
CA PRO A 166 -10.67 11.85 1.21
C PRO A 166 -10.22 12.17 -0.22
N GLU A 167 -8.93 12.39 -0.39
CA GLU A 167 -8.39 12.66 -1.71
C GLU A 167 -8.45 11.41 -2.60
N PRO A 168 -8.56 11.57 -3.94
CA PRO A 168 -8.70 10.46 -4.88
C PRO A 168 -7.61 9.40 -4.77
N GLU A 169 -6.42 9.80 -4.36
CA GLU A 169 -5.25 8.92 -4.17
C GLU A 169 -5.52 7.90 -3.07
N LEU A 170 -6.13 8.29 -1.94
CA LEU A 170 -6.50 7.36 -0.88
C LEU A 170 -7.63 6.43 -1.32
N LEU A 171 -8.64 6.92 -2.04
CA LEU A 171 -9.70 6.08 -2.59
C LEU A 171 -9.14 5.03 -3.58
N LEU A 172 -8.13 5.41 -4.36
CA LEU A 172 -7.42 4.48 -5.24
C LEU A 172 -6.69 3.39 -4.44
N GLU A 173 -6.03 3.73 -3.33
CA GLU A 173 -5.36 2.74 -2.48
C GLU A 173 -6.35 1.73 -1.86
N TYR A 174 -7.58 2.14 -1.49
CA TYR A 174 -8.64 1.20 -1.09
C TYR A 174 -9.01 0.22 -2.21
N ILE A 175 -9.16 0.71 -3.44
CA ILE A 175 -9.46 -0.14 -4.60
C ILE A 175 -8.29 -1.10 -4.89
N LEU A 176 -7.05 -0.59 -4.90
CA LEU A 176 -5.86 -1.40 -5.13
C LEU A 176 -5.66 -2.44 -4.04
N ARG A 177 -5.88 -2.09 -2.78
CA ARG A 177 -5.84 -3.04 -1.68
C ARG A 177 -6.76 -4.23 -1.95
N GLU A 178 -7.94 -4.01 -2.51
CA GLU A 178 -8.94 -5.08 -2.70
C GLU A 178 -8.70 -5.92 -3.95
N ILE A 179 -8.47 -5.30 -5.13
CA ILE A 179 -8.53 -6.01 -6.41
C ILE A 179 -7.22 -6.05 -7.22
N ALA A 180 -6.15 -5.38 -6.76
CA ALA A 180 -4.92 -5.31 -7.56
C ALA A 180 -4.20 -6.66 -7.68
N ARG A 181 -4.35 -7.55 -6.68
CA ARG A 181 -3.65 -8.84 -6.59
C ARG A 181 -4.54 -9.90 -5.98
N GLU A 182 -4.23 -11.18 -6.23
CA GLU A 182 -4.82 -12.31 -5.51
C GLU A 182 -4.46 -12.24 -4.02
N LYS A 183 -5.35 -12.76 -3.18
CA LYS A 183 -5.19 -12.74 -1.71
C LYS A 183 -4.52 -14.01 -1.19
N ASP A 184 -3.46 -14.44 -1.86
CA ASP A 184 -2.70 -15.66 -1.59
C ASP A 184 -1.80 -15.58 -0.34
N MET A 185 -1.68 -14.38 0.26
CA MET A 185 -1.00 -14.18 1.55
C MET A 185 -1.98 -13.88 2.71
N LYS A 186 -3.29 -14.15 2.50
CA LYS A 186 -4.28 -13.91 3.56
C LYS A 186 -4.01 -14.77 4.78
N GLY A 187 -3.97 -14.12 5.95
CA GLY A 187 -3.69 -14.77 7.23
C GLY A 187 -2.21 -14.86 7.59
N LEU A 188 -1.29 -14.51 6.68
CA LEU A 188 0.15 -14.46 6.95
C LEU A 188 0.53 -13.13 7.61
N ARG A 189 1.38 -13.18 8.63
CA ARG A 189 2.00 -12.04 9.29
C ARG A 189 3.40 -11.83 8.72
N VAL A 190 3.63 -10.66 8.14
CA VAL A 190 4.88 -10.36 7.43
C VAL A 190 5.56 -9.14 8.05
N LEU A 191 6.79 -9.30 8.51
CA LEU A 191 7.62 -8.20 8.95
C LEU A 191 8.62 -7.84 7.84
N VAL A 192 8.60 -6.57 7.44
CA VAL A 192 9.54 -6.01 6.45
C VAL A 192 10.38 -4.93 7.10
N THR A 193 11.69 -4.93 6.86
CA THR A 193 12.52 -3.79 7.25
C THR A 193 12.87 -2.93 6.05
N ALA A 194 12.95 -1.60 6.21
CA ALA A 194 13.23 -0.67 5.13
C ALA A 194 14.07 0.54 5.59
N GLY A 195 14.57 1.29 4.60
CA GLY A 195 15.32 2.51 4.84
C GLY A 195 16.72 2.27 5.38
N PRO A 196 17.50 3.34 5.57
CA PRO A 196 18.78 3.32 6.25
C PRO A 196 18.58 3.49 7.76
N THR A 197 19.57 3.06 8.57
CA THR A 197 19.73 3.56 9.93
C THR A 197 20.63 4.79 9.93
N GLN A 198 20.52 5.60 10.98
CA GLN A 198 21.32 6.80 11.21
C GLN A 198 21.99 6.70 12.56
N GLU A 199 23.33 6.69 12.56
CA GLU A 199 24.12 6.54 13.78
C GLU A 199 24.73 7.90 14.12
N SER A 200 24.24 8.52 15.19
CA SER A 200 24.61 9.87 15.56
C SER A 200 26.08 9.97 15.97
N ILE A 201 26.76 11.03 15.51
CA ILE A 201 28.07 11.46 15.99
C ILE A 201 27.89 12.52 17.08
N ASP A 202 26.94 13.43 16.88
CA ASP A 202 26.53 14.48 17.77
C ASP A 202 25.07 14.89 17.45
N PRO A 203 24.43 15.86 18.13
CA PRO A 203 23.05 16.27 17.85
C PRO A 203 22.77 16.78 16.43
N VAL A 204 23.82 17.02 15.63
CA VAL A 204 23.69 17.64 14.29
C VAL A 204 24.11 16.69 13.16
N ARG A 205 25.03 15.74 13.42
CA ARG A 205 25.64 14.90 12.40
C ARG A 205 25.48 13.42 12.73
N TYR A 206 25.30 12.62 11.69
CA TYR A 206 25.17 11.17 11.77
C TYR A 206 25.85 10.49 10.56
N ILE A 207 26.13 9.21 10.73
CA ILE A 207 26.57 8.31 9.66
C ILE A 207 25.35 7.52 9.19
N THR A 208 25.20 7.35 7.89
CA THR A 208 24.08 6.61 7.29
C THR A 208 24.46 5.96 5.98
N ASN A 209 23.64 5.04 5.50
CA ASN A 209 23.75 4.42 4.19
C ASN A 209 22.93 5.19 3.14
N HIS A 210 23.29 5.06 1.86
CA HIS A 210 22.60 5.72 0.73
C HIS A 210 21.21 5.12 0.41
N SER A 211 20.69 4.21 1.22
CA SER A 211 19.39 3.59 0.98
C SER A 211 18.25 4.61 1.02
N THR A 212 17.34 4.52 0.06
CA THR A 212 16.12 5.32 0.03
C THR A 212 14.91 4.62 0.66
N GLY A 213 15.00 3.33 0.98
CA GLY A 213 13.90 2.53 1.50
C GLY A 213 12.90 2.01 0.46
N LYS A 214 12.95 2.48 -0.80
CA LYS A 214 11.95 2.18 -1.85
C LYS A 214 11.66 0.68 -2.03
N MET A 215 12.67 -0.20 -1.92
CA MET A 215 12.47 -1.63 -2.13
C MET A 215 11.65 -2.26 -0.98
N GLY A 216 12.01 -1.97 0.27
CA GLY A 216 11.25 -2.47 1.43
C GLY A 216 9.82 -1.93 1.48
N TYR A 217 9.62 -0.65 1.11
CA TYR A 217 8.27 -0.08 0.98
C TYR A 217 7.45 -0.76 -0.12
N ALA A 218 8.06 -1.05 -1.28
CA ALA A 218 7.39 -1.79 -2.35
C ALA A 218 7.00 -3.21 -1.91
N ILE A 219 7.89 -3.92 -1.19
CA ILE A 219 7.60 -5.25 -0.65
C ILE A 219 6.43 -5.17 0.35
N ALA A 220 6.47 -4.25 1.30
CA ALA A 220 5.39 -4.09 2.28
C ALA A 220 4.04 -3.79 1.61
N LYS A 221 4.03 -2.90 0.61
CA LYS A 221 2.83 -2.58 -0.18
C LYS A 221 2.30 -3.80 -0.93
N VAL A 222 3.16 -4.58 -1.57
CA VAL A 222 2.73 -5.77 -2.32
C VAL A 222 2.24 -6.88 -1.38
N CYS A 223 2.89 -7.11 -0.24
CA CYS A 223 2.40 -8.05 0.79
C CYS A 223 0.99 -7.68 1.24
N MET A 224 0.75 -6.41 1.56
CA MET A 224 -0.56 -5.90 1.97
C MET A 224 -1.60 -6.09 0.86
N GLN A 225 -1.26 -5.79 -0.40
CA GLN A 225 -2.16 -5.99 -1.54
C GLN A 225 -2.46 -7.48 -1.78
N ARG A 226 -1.55 -8.40 -1.42
CA ARG A 226 -1.76 -9.87 -1.44
C ARG A 226 -2.47 -10.40 -0.20
N GLY A 227 -2.89 -9.51 0.71
CA GLY A 227 -3.75 -9.82 1.86
C GLY A 227 -3.03 -10.18 3.15
N ALA A 228 -1.71 -9.99 3.23
CA ALA A 228 -0.95 -10.19 4.46
C ALA A 228 -1.22 -9.10 5.51
N ASP A 229 -1.07 -9.45 6.78
CA ASP A 229 -0.90 -8.49 7.87
C ASP A 229 0.57 -8.06 7.93
N VAL A 230 0.83 -6.77 7.66
CA VAL A 230 2.19 -6.28 7.41
C VAL A 230 2.64 -5.30 8.47
N THR A 231 3.80 -5.59 9.07
CA THR A 231 4.55 -4.64 9.89
C THR A 231 5.80 -4.19 9.14
N LEU A 232 5.95 -2.87 8.93
CA LEU A 232 7.09 -2.24 8.29
C LEU A 232 7.92 -1.50 9.33
N VAL A 233 9.07 -2.06 9.72
CA VAL A 233 10.06 -1.38 10.57
C VAL A 233 11.00 -0.57 9.68
N THR A 234 10.96 0.76 9.79
CA THR A 234 11.65 1.62 8.83
C THR A 234 12.51 2.69 9.48
N GLY A 235 13.74 2.81 9.00
CA GLY A 235 14.59 3.97 9.23
C GLY A 235 14.07 5.23 8.53
N PRO A 236 14.72 6.38 8.73
CA PRO A 236 14.29 7.64 8.16
C PRO A 236 14.29 7.62 6.63
N THR A 237 13.15 7.95 6.03
CA THR A 237 12.99 8.08 4.58
C THR A 237 12.09 9.27 4.26
N SER A 238 12.17 9.77 3.02
CA SER A 238 11.26 10.79 2.48
C SER A 238 10.04 10.19 1.77
N ILE A 239 9.88 8.84 1.81
CA ILE A 239 8.77 8.16 1.16
C ILE A 239 7.53 8.26 2.05
N GLU A 240 6.39 8.53 1.45
CA GLU A 240 5.11 8.50 2.13
C GLU A 240 4.84 7.10 2.72
N LYS A 241 4.33 7.06 3.94
CA LYS A 241 4.02 5.79 4.62
C LYS A 241 2.93 5.05 3.84
N PRO A 242 3.10 3.75 3.57
CA PRO A 242 2.09 2.98 2.86
C PRO A 242 0.81 2.87 3.71
N HIS A 243 -0.34 3.06 3.06
CA HIS A 243 -1.63 2.84 3.69
C HIS A 243 -1.83 1.35 4.01
N PHE A 244 -2.61 1.05 5.05
CA PHE A 244 -2.98 -0.31 5.48
C PHE A 244 -1.81 -1.19 5.92
N VAL A 245 -0.68 -0.58 6.28
CA VAL A 245 0.52 -1.24 6.81
C VAL A 245 0.80 -0.66 8.20
N ASN A 246 1.12 -1.53 9.17
CA ASN A 246 1.59 -1.08 10.48
C ASN A 246 3.03 -0.58 10.37
N VAL A 247 3.24 0.73 10.44
CA VAL A 247 4.58 1.34 10.28
C VAL A 247 5.18 1.67 11.62
N VAL A 248 6.33 1.04 11.91
CA VAL A 248 7.14 1.24 13.12
C VAL A 248 8.37 2.06 12.74
N PRO A 249 8.42 3.35 13.01
CA PRO A 249 9.59 4.18 12.73
C PRO A 249 10.70 3.92 13.75
N ILE A 250 11.93 3.85 13.25
CA ILE A 250 13.16 3.77 14.05
C ILE A 250 14.20 4.75 13.50
N THR A 251 15.27 4.96 14.21
CA THR A 251 16.38 5.80 13.75
C THR A 251 17.69 5.01 13.69
N THR A 252 18.01 4.27 14.72
CA THR A 252 19.32 3.60 14.90
C THR A 252 19.26 2.10 14.59
N ALA A 253 20.44 1.50 14.36
CA ALA A 253 20.57 0.05 14.20
C ALA A 253 20.11 -0.70 15.46
N ARG A 254 20.34 -0.13 16.63
CA ARG A 254 19.89 -0.69 17.92
C ARG A 254 18.38 -0.72 18.02
N GLU A 255 17.71 0.39 17.74
CA GLU A 255 16.24 0.44 17.72
C GLU A 255 15.66 -0.56 16.71
N MET A 256 16.25 -0.67 15.52
CA MET A 256 15.83 -1.66 14.54
C MET A 256 16.00 -3.08 15.04
N PHE A 257 17.12 -3.38 15.74
CA PHE A 257 17.34 -4.68 16.34
C PHE A 257 16.25 -5.00 17.38
N GLU A 258 16.00 -4.10 18.32
CA GLU A 258 15.00 -4.27 19.39
C GLU A 258 13.58 -4.47 18.81
N GLU A 259 13.17 -3.61 17.85
CA GLU A 259 11.84 -3.68 17.23
C GLU A 259 11.63 -4.94 16.38
N VAL A 260 12.64 -5.38 15.66
CA VAL A 260 12.55 -6.57 14.80
C VAL A 260 12.57 -7.84 15.65
N THR A 261 13.50 -7.96 16.59
CA THR A 261 13.65 -9.19 17.42
C THR A 261 12.48 -9.36 18.39
N GLY A 262 11.96 -8.25 18.95
CA GLY A 262 10.80 -8.29 19.85
C GLY A 262 9.49 -8.71 19.18
N ARG A 263 9.41 -8.67 17.84
CA ARG A 263 8.25 -9.10 17.06
C ARG A 263 8.46 -10.37 16.26
N ALA A 264 9.71 -10.86 16.20
CA ALA A 264 10.08 -11.93 15.26
C ALA A 264 9.29 -13.22 15.49
N GLU A 265 9.07 -13.63 16.74
CA GLU A 265 8.41 -14.89 17.09
C GLU A 265 6.98 -14.98 16.53
N GLU A 266 6.31 -13.83 16.40
CA GLU A 266 4.92 -13.77 15.91
C GLU A 266 4.80 -13.74 14.37
N GLN A 267 5.92 -13.64 13.63
CA GLN A 267 5.89 -13.48 12.19
C GLN A 267 6.03 -14.79 11.44
N ASP A 268 5.24 -14.94 10.37
CA ASP A 268 5.35 -16.09 9.46
C ASP A 268 6.47 -15.87 8.44
N ILE A 269 6.67 -14.62 8.02
CA ILE A 269 7.69 -14.22 7.03
C ILE A 269 8.41 -12.98 7.54
N ILE A 270 9.75 -12.99 7.51
CA ILE A 270 10.57 -11.82 7.80
C ILE A 270 11.44 -11.49 6.59
N ILE A 271 11.31 -10.26 6.07
CA ILE A 271 12.06 -9.78 4.91
C ILE A 271 12.93 -8.60 5.32
N LYS A 272 14.23 -8.83 5.42
CA LYS A 272 15.18 -7.81 5.86
C LYS A 272 15.79 -7.07 4.67
N ALA A 273 15.13 -5.97 4.25
CA ALA A 273 15.55 -5.12 3.12
C ALA A 273 16.17 -3.77 3.54
N ALA A 274 16.21 -3.47 4.84
CA ALA A 274 16.85 -2.26 5.37
C ALA A 274 18.37 -2.27 5.18
N ALA A 275 18.95 -1.10 4.99
CA ALA A 275 20.40 -0.86 4.99
C ALA A 275 20.85 -0.44 6.40
N VAL A 276 21.07 -1.42 7.26
CA VAL A 276 21.52 -1.20 8.63
C VAL A 276 23.01 -0.92 8.65
N ALA A 277 23.46 0.03 9.45
CA ALA A 277 24.88 0.31 9.64
C ALA A 277 25.55 -0.86 10.40
N ASP A 278 26.68 -1.35 9.89
CA ASP A 278 27.48 -2.39 10.53
C ASP A 278 28.35 -1.83 11.68
N TYR A 279 28.54 -0.51 11.70
CA TYR A 279 29.32 0.21 12.71
C TYR A 279 28.61 1.48 13.14
N ARG A 280 28.77 1.83 14.43
CA ARG A 280 28.30 3.09 15.01
C ARG A 280 29.43 3.78 15.79
N PRO A 281 29.38 5.10 16.01
CA PRO A 281 30.27 5.76 16.95
C PRO A 281 30.14 5.16 18.34
N ARG A 282 31.28 4.82 18.96
CA ARG A 282 31.31 4.30 20.32
C ARG A 282 30.85 5.34 21.34
N TYR A 283 31.15 6.59 21.08
CA TYR A 283 30.77 7.73 21.90
C TYR A 283 30.03 8.74 21.06
N VAL A 284 28.85 9.12 21.49
CA VAL A 284 28.04 10.19 20.89
C VAL A 284 28.22 11.43 21.76
N SER A 285 28.60 12.55 21.16
CA SER A 285 28.75 13.81 21.88
C SER A 285 27.38 14.43 22.17
N ASP A 286 27.15 14.88 23.39
CA ASP A 286 25.94 15.61 23.78
C ASP A 286 25.87 17.03 23.15
N GLU A 287 27.01 17.59 22.75
CA GLU A 287 27.11 18.86 22.07
C GLU A 287 27.73 18.72 20.68
N LYS A 288 27.40 19.66 19.79
CA LYS A 288 28.02 19.73 18.46
C LYS A 288 29.53 19.78 18.55
N VAL A 289 30.22 18.79 18.05
CA VAL A 289 31.69 18.74 17.96
C VAL A 289 32.19 19.92 17.13
N LYS A 290 32.91 20.85 17.77
CA LYS A 290 33.47 22.04 17.11
C LYS A 290 34.70 21.64 16.28
N LYS A 291 34.88 22.35 15.15
CA LYS A 291 36.10 22.20 14.33
C LYS A 291 37.31 22.61 15.19
N LYS A 292 38.31 21.75 15.22
CA LYS A 292 39.66 21.99 15.80
C LYS A 292 40.67 22.07 14.66
N ASP A 293 41.88 22.49 14.95
CA ASP A 293 42.97 22.54 13.98
C ASP A 293 43.48 21.16 13.56
N ASP A 294 43.17 20.12 14.34
CA ASP A 294 43.51 18.73 14.10
C ASP A 294 42.40 17.94 13.37
N ASP A 295 42.77 16.83 12.76
CA ASP A 295 41.83 15.88 12.13
C ASP A 295 40.89 15.25 13.17
N LEU A 296 39.67 15.00 12.75
CA LEU A 296 38.66 14.31 13.59
C LEU A 296 38.72 12.83 13.33
N ALA A 297 39.13 12.04 14.33
CA ALA A 297 39.02 10.60 14.34
C ALA A 297 37.79 10.16 15.14
N LEU A 298 36.97 9.25 14.58
CA LEU A 298 35.82 8.65 15.24
C LEU A 298 36.14 7.20 15.60
N GLU A 299 36.07 6.88 16.87
CA GLU A 299 36.17 5.49 17.33
C GLU A 299 34.82 4.81 17.06
N MET A 300 34.89 3.68 16.31
CA MET A 300 33.68 2.94 15.88
C MET A 300 33.60 1.60 16.59
N GLU A 301 32.38 1.17 16.90
CA GLU A 301 32.09 -0.18 17.38
C GLU A 301 31.07 -0.87 16.46
N ARG A 302 31.05 -2.21 16.51
CA ARG A 302 30.11 -2.99 15.71
C ARG A 302 28.69 -2.89 16.27
N THR A 303 27.70 -2.86 15.37
CA THR A 303 26.30 -2.99 15.71
C THR A 303 25.89 -4.47 15.80
N ASP A 304 24.73 -4.73 16.37
CA ASP A 304 24.16 -6.07 16.47
C ASP A 304 23.74 -6.59 15.08
N ASP A 305 24.07 -7.85 14.80
CA ASP A 305 23.70 -8.49 13.53
C ASP A 305 22.29 -9.09 13.61
N ILE A 306 21.29 -8.27 13.24
CA ILE A 306 19.88 -8.65 13.26
C ILE A 306 19.63 -9.95 12.50
N LEU A 307 20.24 -10.10 11.32
CA LEU A 307 19.99 -11.25 10.45
C LEU A 307 20.60 -12.54 11.02
N ALA A 308 21.77 -12.45 11.66
CA ALA A 308 22.38 -13.58 12.36
C ALA A 308 21.55 -13.98 13.58
N TYR A 309 21.06 -13.00 14.36
CA TYR A 309 20.17 -13.26 15.48
C TYR A 309 18.90 -13.99 15.03
N LEU A 310 18.20 -13.48 14.01
CA LEU A 310 16.97 -14.09 13.48
C LEU A 310 17.21 -15.52 13.00
N GLY A 311 18.33 -15.78 12.28
CA GLY A 311 18.64 -17.12 11.79
C GLY A 311 18.91 -18.14 12.88
N THR A 312 19.41 -17.70 14.06
CA THR A 312 19.64 -18.59 15.22
C THR A 312 18.39 -18.79 16.10
N HIS A 313 17.42 -17.87 16.01
CA HIS A 313 16.17 -17.90 16.79
C HIS A 313 14.93 -18.17 15.93
N LYS A 314 15.11 -18.59 14.69
CA LYS A 314 14.03 -18.87 13.75
C LYS A 314 13.12 -19.98 14.27
N THR A 315 11.81 -19.74 14.30
CA THR A 315 10.81 -20.72 14.69
C THR A 315 10.48 -21.67 13.54
N GLU A 316 9.89 -22.83 13.84
CA GLU A 316 9.44 -23.79 12.83
C GLU A 316 8.37 -23.16 11.93
N GLY A 317 8.49 -23.32 10.60
CA GLY A 317 7.58 -22.73 9.62
C GLY A 317 7.81 -21.25 9.30
N GLN A 318 8.70 -20.56 10.04
CA GLN A 318 9.06 -19.19 9.76
C GLN A 318 10.00 -19.08 8.57
N PHE A 319 9.73 -18.14 7.65
CA PHE A 319 10.55 -17.90 6.47
C PHE A 319 11.39 -16.62 6.63
N LEU A 320 12.70 -16.73 6.49
CA LEU A 320 13.64 -15.62 6.65
C LEU A 320 14.30 -15.27 5.30
N CYS A 321 14.00 -14.08 4.77
CA CYS A 321 14.59 -13.53 3.55
C CYS A 321 15.50 -12.36 3.86
N GLY A 322 16.77 -12.45 3.43
CA GLY A 322 17.73 -11.34 3.53
C GLY A 322 17.95 -10.64 2.19
N PHE A 323 18.50 -9.44 2.25
CA PHE A 323 19.03 -8.72 1.10
C PHE A 323 20.55 -8.61 1.22
N SER A 324 21.23 -8.71 0.09
CA SER A 324 22.66 -8.39 -0.02
C SER A 324 22.89 -7.44 -1.17
N MET A 325 23.85 -6.54 -0.98
CA MET A 325 24.33 -5.63 -1.99
C MET A 325 25.82 -5.74 -2.02
N GLU A 326 26.34 -6.22 -3.14
CA GLU A 326 27.75 -6.55 -3.30
C GLU A 326 28.32 -5.82 -4.54
N THR A 327 29.58 -5.44 -4.45
CA THR A 327 30.31 -4.82 -5.55
C THR A 327 31.15 -5.83 -6.32
N GLU A 328 31.56 -6.94 -5.67
CA GLU A 328 32.39 -8.01 -6.23
C GLU A 328 31.92 -9.37 -5.74
N ASN A 329 32.08 -10.39 -6.59
CA ASN A 329 31.74 -11.79 -6.28
C ASN A 329 30.33 -11.97 -5.64
N MET A 330 29.34 -11.21 -6.18
CA MET A 330 28.00 -11.08 -5.62
C MET A 330 27.35 -12.43 -5.26
N LEU A 331 27.38 -13.38 -6.19
CA LEU A 331 26.73 -14.69 -6.00
C LEU A 331 27.41 -15.50 -4.89
N GLU A 332 28.75 -15.57 -4.91
CA GLU A 332 29.51 -16.32 -3.91
C GLU A 332 29.33 -15.74 -2.51
N ASN A 333 29.45 -14.43 -2.38
CA ASN A 333 29.30 -13.74 -1.09
C ASN A 333 27.86 -13.89 -0.56
N SER A 334 26.86 -13.77 -1.43
CA SER A 334 25.46 -13.96 -1.07
C SER A 334 25.16 -15.39 -0.61
N ARG A 335 25.72 -16.42 -1.30
CA ARG A 335 25.59 -17.83 -0.87
C ARG A 335 26.27 -18.09 0.48
N LYS A 336 27.45 -17.54 0.73
CA LYS A 336 28.13 -17.62 2.03
C LYS A 336 27.26 -17.00 3.13
N LYS A 337 26.66 -15.83 2.86
CA LYS A 337 25.79 -15.11 3.79
C LYS A 337 24.52 -15.90 4.09
N LEU A 338 23.88 -16.49 3.06
CA LEU A 338 22.70 -17.36 3.19
C LEU A 338 22.97 -18.50 4.18
N LYS A 339 24.03 -19.26 3.96
CA LYS A 339 24.40 -20.38 4.84
C LYS A 339 24.80 -19.95 6.24
N LYS A 340 25.69 -18.94 6.35
CA LYS A 340 26.23 -18.46 7.64
C LYS A 340 25.12 -17.93 8.56
N LYS A 341 24.07 -17.33 7.99
CA LYS A 341 22.99 -16.69 8.75
C LYS A 341 21.69 -17.50 8.75
N ASN A 342 21.73 -18.75 8.31
CA ASN A 342 20.60 -19.69 8.29
C ASN A 342 19.34 -19.07 7.65
N LEU A 343 19.51 -18.46 6.47
CA LEU A 343 18.41 -17.86 5.70
C LEU A 343 17.77 -18.90 4.78
N ASP A 344 16.46 -18.75 4.52
CA ASP A 344 15.74 -19.55 3.52
C ASP A 344 15.98 -18.99 2.12
N MET A 345 16.14 -17.64 2.03
CA MET A 345 16.36 -16.95 0.77
C MET A 345 17.21 -15.70 0.96
N ILE A 346 18.01 -15.36 -0.04
CA ILE A 346 18.69 -14.08 -0.13
C ILE A 346 18.46 -13.46 -1.51
N VAL A 347 18.15 -12.16 -1.52
CA VAL A 347 17.99 -11.36 -2.72
C VAL A 347 19.27 -10.54 -2.91
N ALA A 348 20.03 -10.89 -3.93
CA ALA A 348 21.30 -10.24 -4.25
C ALA A 348 21.10 -9.14 -5.30
N ASN A 349 21.63 -7.95 -5.02
CA ASN A 349 21.60 -6.80 -5.90
C ASN A 349 23.02 -6.37 -6.25
N SER A 350 23.30 -6.08 -7.55
CA SER A 350 24.59 -5.61 -8.03
C SER A 350 24.56 -4.10 -8.26
N LEU A 351 25.44 -3.35 -7.60
CA LEU A 351 25.59 -1.91 -7.83
C LEU A 351 26.17 -1.55 -9.21
N LYS A 352 26.77 -2.53 -9.91
CA LYS A 352 27.41 -2.30 -11.23
C LYS A 352 26.43 -2.38 -12.41
N MET A 353 25.19 -2.87 -12.19
CA MET A 353 24.21 -3.01 -13.26
C MET A 353 23.37 -1.73 -13.40
N GLU A 354 23.23 -1.25 -14.63
CA GLU A 354 22.40 -0.10 -14.94
C GLU A 354 20.92 -0.38 -14.61
N GLY A 355 20.33 0.47 -13.79
CA GLY A 355 18.94 0.30 -13.30
C GLY A 355 18.83 -0.47 -11.98
N ALA A 356 19.94 -0.99 -11.43
CA ALA A 356 20.01 -1.63 -10.13
C ALA A 356 20.62 -0.65 -9.10
N GLY A 357 19.83 0.24 -8.52
CA GLY A 357 20.36 1.21 -7.57
C GLY A 357 19.36 1.63 -6.52
N PHE A 358 19.83 2.30 -5.45
CA PHE A 358 18.98 2.74 -4.35
C PHE A 358 17.92 3.78 -4.77
N GLY A 359 18.29 4.72 -5.64
CA GLY A 359 17.44 5.88 -5.98
C GLY A 359 16.42 5.64 -7.08
N GLY A 360 16.64 4.67 -7.98
CA GLY A 360 15.79 4.37 -9.13
C GLY A 360 14.44 3.74 -8.74
N ASN A 361 13.52 3.69 -9.71
CA ASN A 361 12.22 3.00 -9.56
C ASN A 361 12.26 1.56 -10.10
N THR A 362 13.38 1.14 -10.70
CA THR A 362 13.63 -0.22 -11.19
C THR A 362 14.64 -0.94 -10.30
N ASN A 363 14.70 -2.27 -10.45
CA ASN A 363 15.73 -3.10 -9.84
C ASN A 363 16.09 -4.26 -10.77
N VAL A 364 17.30 -4.81 -10.58
CA VAL A 364 17.80 -6.05 -11.18
C VAL A 364 18.38 -6.88 -10.05
N VAL A 365 17.75 -7.98 -9.72
CA VAL A 365 18.14 -8.79 -8.57
C VAL A 365 18.23 -10.26 -8.94
N THR A 366 19.07 -11.00 -8.21
CA THR A 366 19.13 -12.46 -8.26
C THR A 366 18.56 -13.02 -6.96
N VAL A 367 17.56 -13.87 -7.07
CA VAL A 367 17.01 -14.64 -5.95
C VAL A 367 17.83 -15.93 -5.80
N ILE A 368 18.32 -16.19 -4.58
CA ILE A 368 19.18 -17.32 -4.27
C ILE A 368 18.60 -18.05 -3.05
N THR A 369 18.45 -19.37 -3.16
CA THR A 369 18.19 -20.27 -2.05
C THR A 369 19.32 -21.34 -1.99
N GLU A 370 19.19 -22.35 -1.16
CA GLU A 370 20.22 -23.41 -1.07
C GLU A 370 20.37 -24.15 -2.41
N ASP A 371 19.26 -24.46 -3.06
CA ASP A 371 19.13 -25.31 -4.26
C ASP A 371 18.73 -24.56 -5.54
N PHE A 372 18.53 -23.23 -5.46
CA PHE A 372 17.98 -22.47 -6.58
C PHE A 372 18.66 -21.09 -6.72
N GLU A 373 18.80 -20.68 -7.97
CA GLU A 373 19.26 -19.35 -8.35
C GLU A 373 18.49 -18.86 -9.58
N LYS A 374 17.97 -17.63 -9.52
CA LYS A 374 17.27 -17.02 -10.65
C LYS A 374 17.49 -15.53 -10.68
N GLU A 375 18.04 -15.05 -11.78
CA GLU A 375 18.09 -13.63 -12.07
C GLU A 375 16.68 -13.16 -12.52
N LEU A 376 16.20 -12.10 -11.88
CA LEU A 376 15.01 -11.36 -12.30
C LEU A 376 15.51 -10.18 -13.14
N GLY A 377 15.16 -10.11 -14.41
CA GLY A 377 15.57 -9.03 -15.30
C GLY A 377 15.23 -7.63 -14.74
N LYS A 378 15.42 -6.58 -15.53
CA LYS A 378 15.08 -5.21 -15.11
C LYS A 378 13.56 -5.06 -14.97
N LEU A 379 13.08 -4.90 -13.74
CA LEU A 379 11.68 -4.77 -13.34
C LEU A 379 11.48 -3.51 -12.50
N THR A 380 10.25 -3.02 -12.40
CA THR A 380 9.90 -2.03 -11.37
C THR A 380 10.07 -2.63 -9.98
N LYS A 381 10.20 -1.81 -8.95
CA LYS A 381 10.34 -2.32 -7.58
C LYS A 381 9.11 -3.08 -7.10
N GLU A 382 7.90 -2.71 -7.53
CA GLU A 382 6.68 -3.44 -7.22
C GLU A 382 6.62 -4.80 -7.95
N GLU A 383 7.01 -4.88 -9.24
CA GLU A 383 7.12 -6.14 -9.96
C GLU A 383 8.21 -7.04 -9.37
N THR A 384 9.35 -6.45 -8.98
CA THR A 384 10.43 -7.17 -8.29
C THR A 384 9.93 -7.76 -6.97
N ALA A 385 9.21 -6.96 -6.17
CA ALA A 385 8.60 -7.42 -4.91
C ALA A 385 7.65 -8.59 -5.15
N ASP A 386 6.80 -8.50 -6.15
CA ASP A 386 5.85 -9.54 -6.54
C ASP A 386 6.56 -10.86 -6.85
N ARG A 387 7.61 -10.80 -7.70
CA ARG A 387 8.41 -11.98 -8.05
C ARG A 387 9.16 -12.58 -6.86
N ILE A 388 9.63 -11.77 -5.93
CA ILE A 388 10.26 -12.24 -4.70
C ILE A 388 9.23 -12.99 -3.83
N LEU A 389 8.04 -12.42 -3.66
CA LEU A 389 6.97 -13.04 -2.87
C LEU A 389 6.46 -14.33 -3.50
N ASP A 390 6.35 -14.42 -4.83
CA ASP A 390 6.06 -15.68 -5.53
C ASP A 390 7.07 -16.78 -5.15
N GLN A 391 8.36 -16.43 -5.12
CA GLN A 391 9.41 -17.38 -4.73
C GLN A 391 9.35 -17.76 -3.25
N ILE A 392 8.90 -16.87 -2.38
CA ILE A 392 8.71 -17.17 -0.94
C ILE A 392 7.56 -18.17 -0.77
N LEU A 393 6.39 -17.90 -1.37
CA LEU A 393 5.21 -18.76 -1.23
C LEU A 393 5.45 -20.17 -1.79
N VAL A 394 6.06 -20.28 -2.99
CA VAL A 394 6.42 -21.58 -3.56
C VAL A 394 7.25 -22.43 -2.59
N ARG A 395 8.18 -21.81 -1.85
CA ARG A 395 9.08 -22.54 -0.92
C ARG A 395 8.46 -22.81 0.43
N ARG A 396 7.46 -22.06 0.81
CA ARG A 396 6.63 -22.38 1.98
C ARG A 396 5.63 -23.50 1.71
N GLY A 397 5.43 -23.90 0.45
CA GLY A 397 4.42 -24.89 0.06
C GLY A 397 2.99 -24.34 0.04
N GLU A 398 2.83 -23.04 -0.12
CA GLU A 398 1.54 -22.31 -0.12
C GLU A 398 1.08 -21.96 -1.56
N ASN A 399 1.16 -22.94 -2.48
CA ASN A 399 0.67 -22.79 -3.87
C ASN A 399 -0.68 -23.46 -4.07
#